data_8aa6ceb4e9971e32b91c10864d7964ba
#
_entry.id   8aa6ceb4e9971e32b91c10864d7964ba
#
_cell.length_a   1.000
_cell.length_b   1.000
_cell.length_c   1.000
_cell.angle_alpha   90.00
_cell.angle_beta   90.00
_cell.angle_gamma   90.00
#
_symmetry.space_group_name_H-M   'P 1'
#
loop_
_entity.id
_entity.type
_entity.pdbx_description
1 polymer ?
#
loop_
_entity_poly.entity_id
_entity_poly.type
_entity_poly.pdbx_seq_one_letter_code
_entity_poly.pdbx_strand_id
1 'polypeptide(L)'
;MDAVEAKLHGGETLRNLVAFWVLGFVNNIGYVIMIAGAQEIAAGGVGLVYLFDIFPALLVKLSGPYWFQLVSYRQRTVTGAVWMLLSFLVVARGRHSLWLQLLGVAFSGLQSGMMEASFLAVTSFYYSPVQCLTCWSSGTGLAGVGGYAWVAVLHLWGGLSFQTTLELASVFPVLYVLVFLLVLDRSKLPPARTCNYMPIPESSGQDVGVAVTVVAVDATKDQLKLRKKEVEVENGPTEEVHDASSMGFRAKMKFILTLGPYSIPLATVYLAEYTMQTGVWSAIGFPVESEEARSSFYSSAGLAYQAGVFISRSSGVLFQATRPILYFMPAMQVLLLGFFTLVAATHFWYNWGLLLVCFVVGLLGGGVYVNAYTLLSKEIPPSHVELALAAVSVGDTVGVMFADCAGLVLQGCLYSINHLPGASIDVTC
;
A
#
# COMPACT_ATOMS: atom_id res chain seq x y z
N MET A 1 -4.94 27.85 -17.07
CA MET A 1 -3.58 27.95 -17.65
C MET A 1 -2.84 26.63 -17.46
N ASP A 2 -2.77 26.07 -16.27
CA ASP A 2 -1.99 24.85 -15.97
C ASP A 2 -2.35 23.60 -16.77
N ALA A 3 -3.64 23.37 -17.08
CA ALA A 3 -4.07 22.19 -17.85
C ALA A 3 -3.71 22.24 -19.36
N VAL A 4 -3.54 23.46 -19.89
CA VAL A 4 -3.13 23.67 -21.28
C VAL A 4 -1.62 23.55 -21.41
N GLU A 5 -0.86 24.01 -20.41
CA GLU A 5 0.58 23.83 -20.34
C GLU A 5 0.99 22.37 -20.15
N ALA A 6 0.27 21.60 -19.33
CA ALA A 6 0.51 20.16 -19.16
C ALA A 6 0.29 19.39 -20.48
N LYS A 7 -0.73 19.75 -21.26
CA LYS A 7 -0.98 19.17 -22.58
C LYS A 7 0.12 19.50 -23.60
N LEU A 8 0.74 20.66 -23.52
CA LEU A 8 1.81 21.10 -24.42
C LEU A 8 3.15 20.39 -24.14
N HIS A 9 3.39 19.95 -22.89
CA HIS A 9 4.65 19.33 -22.45
C HIS A 9 4.55 17.83 -22.18
N GLY A 10 3.41 17.18 -22.41
CA GLY A 10 3.22 15.73 -22.27
C GLY A 10 3.31 15.20 -20.83
N GLY A 11 3.16 16.08 -19.80
CA GLY A 11 3.29 15.72 -18.38
C GLY A 11 2.11 16.15 -17.51
N GLU A 12 2.03 15.62 -16.28
CA GLU A 12 1.07 16.07 -15.28
C GLU A 12 1.52 17.37 -14.61
N THR A 13 0.58 18.15 -14.06
CA THR A 13 0.92 19.41 -13.38
C THR A 13 1.76 19.15 -12.12
N LEU A 14 2.79 19.99 -11.88
CA LEU A 14 3.64 19.88 -10.69
C LEU A 14 2.83 19.88 -9.38
N ARG A 15 1.75 20.66 -9.34
CA ARG A 15 0.83 20.72 -8.20
C ARG A 15 0.25 19.34 -7.85
N ASN A 16 -0.24 18.59 -8.84
CA ASN A 16 -0.79 17.26 -8.64
C ASN A 16 0.30 16.24 -8.29
N LEU A 17 1.47 16.32 -8.93
CA LEU A 17 2.61 15.46 -8.62
C LEU A 17 3.07 15.62 -7.17
N VAL A 18 3.20 16.87 -6.69
CA VAL A 18 3.52 17.16 -5.28
C VAL A 18 2.42 16.66 -4.35
N ALA A 19 1.13 16.83 -4.72
CA ALA A 19 0.03 16.31 -3.94
C ALA A 19 0.10 14.79 -3.79
N PHE A 20 0.32 14.04 -4.88
CA PHE A 20 0.46 12.57 -4.84
C PHE A 20 1.67 12.14 -4.00
N TRP A 21 2.79 12.84 -4.11
CA TRP A 21 3.98 12.53 -3.33
C TRP A 21 3.74 12.72 -1.83
N VAL A 22 3.17 13.86 -1.40
CA VAL A 22 2.86 14.12 0.02
C VAL A 22 1.78 13.17 0.53
N LEU A 23 0.73 12.90 -0.26
CA LEU A 23 -0.33 11.96 0.12
C LEU A 23 0.23 10.53 0.29
N GLY A 24 1.13 10.10 -0.59
CA GLY A 24 1.82 8.81 -0.46
C GLY A 24 2.70 8.75 0.80
N PHE A 25 3.47 9.80 1.06
CA PHE A 25 4.29 9.90 2.27
C PHE A 25 3.42 9.81 3.54
N VAL A 26 2.38 10.65 3.62
CA VAL A 26 1.51 10.69 4.81
C VAL A 26 0.71 9.39 4.96
N ASN A 27 0.33 8.75 3.86
CA ASN A 27 -0.40 7.47 3.92
C ASN A 27 0.37 6.38 4.66
N ASN A 28 1.67 6.27 4.38
CA ASN A 28 2.48 5.18 4.93
C ASN A 28 3.22 5.55 6.22
N ILE A 29 3.43 6.84 6.52
CA ILE A 29 4.25 7.22 7.68
C ILE A 29 3.62 6.75 9.00
N GLY A 30 2.29 6.74 9.11
CA GLY A 30 1.57 6.25 10.28
C GLY A 30 1.91 4.80 10.60
N TYR A 31 1.79 3.93 9.61
CA TYR A 31 2.17 2.53 9.69
C TYR A 31 3.65 2.36 10.09
N VAL A 32 4.55 3.08 9.44
CA VAL A 32 5.99 2.95 9.72
C VAL A 32 6.35 3.44 11.14
N ILE A 33 5.71 4.48 11.65
CA ILE A 33 5.88 4.91 13.05
C ILE A 33 5.44 3.80 14.01
N MET A 34 4.33 3.10 13.75
CA MET A 34 3.87 1.97 14.57
C MET A 34 4.86 0.82 14.56
N ILE A 35 5.42 0.48 13.38
CA ILE A 35 6.44 -0.58 13.26
C ILE A 35 7.74 -0.19 13.94
N ALA A 36 8.22 1.05 13.72
CA ALA A 36 9.45 1.53 14.35
C ALA A 36 9.34 1.53 15.88
N GLY A 37 8.13 1.75 16.42
CA GLY A 37 7.82 1.68 17.85
C GLY A 37 7.24 0.34 18.29
N ALA A 38 7.27 -0.71 17.49
CA ALA A 38 6.59 -1.97 17.83
C ALA A 38 7.13 -2.64 19.10
N GLN A 39 8.42 -2.47 19.40
CA GLN A 39 9.01 -2.96 20.65
C GLN A 39 8.51 -2.20 21.88
N GLU A 40 8.20 -0.91 21.73
CA GLU A 40 7.59 -0.09 22.79
C GLU A 40 6.12 -0.48 23.07
N ILE A 41 5.44 -0.99 22.04
CA ILE A 41 4.05 -1.46 22.11
C ILE A 41 4.00 -2.89 22.69
N ALA A 42 4.86 -3.78 22.19
CA ALA A 42 4.87 -5.20 22.56
C ALA A 42 6.28 -5.79 22.42
N ALA A 43 7.11 -5.63 23.46
CA ALA A 43 8.51 -6.06 23.46
C ALA A 43 8.71 -7.56 23.10
N GLY A 44 7.78 -8.44 23.51
CA GLY A 44 7.81 -9.87 23.19
C GLY A 44 6.86 -10.28 22.06
N GLY A 45 6.23 -9.33 21.37
CA GLY A 45 5.17 -9.60 20.40
C GLY A 45 5.15 -8.66 19.20
N VAL A 46 6.31 -8.29 18.67
CA VAL A 46 6.43 -7.42 17.48
C VAL A 46 5.55 -7.94 16.33
N GLY A 47 5.52 -9.24 16.10
CA GLY A 47 4.66 -9.87 15.09
C GLY A 47 3.16 -9.65 15.31
N LEU A 48 2.70 -9.46 16.59
CA LEU A 48 1.31 -9.09 16.86
C LEU A 48 1.00 -7.68 16.36
N VAL A 49 1.92 -6.74 16.51
CA VAL A 49 1.74 -5.35 16.02
C VAL A 49 1.56 -5.37 14.50
N TYR A 50 2.40 -6.12 13.79
CA TYR A 50 2.29 -6.28 12.33
C TYR A 50 0.96 -6.95 11.95
N LEU A 51 0.57 -8.04 12.62
CA LEU A 51 -0.67 -8.76 12.34
C LEU A 51 -1.90 -7.89 12.57
N PHE A 52 -1.93 -7.11 13.66
CA PHE A 52 -3.05 -6.22 13.97
C PHE A 52 -3.13 -4.99 13.06
N ASP A 53 -2.07 -4.65 12.34
CA ASP A 53 -2.12 -3.66 11.28
C ASP A 53 -2.57 -4.28 9.95
N ILE A 54 -1.93 -5.38 9.53
CA ILE A 54 -2.16 -5.93 8.18
C ILE A 54 -3.52 -6.63 8.01
N PHE A 55 -4.04 -7.27 9.07
CA PHE A 55 -5.29 -8.02 8.98
C PHE A 55 -6.50 -7.12 8.71
N PRO A 56 -6.72 -5.98 9.42
CA PRO A 56 -7.76 -5.03 9.08
C PRO A 56 -7.60 -4.42 7.68
N ALA A 57 -6.34 -4.14 7.26
CA ALA A 57 -6.07 -3.64 5.92
C ALA A 57 -6.52 -4.63 4.84
N LEU A 58 -6.24 -5.92 5.03
CA LEU A 58 -6.68 -7.00 4.14
C LEU A 58 -8.21 -7.06 4.04
N LEU A 59 -8.91 -7.01 5.17
CA LEU A 59 -10.38 -7.02 5.19
C LEU A 59 -10.97 -5.85 4.40
N VAL A 60 -10.42 -4.66 4.56
CA VAL A 60 -10.84 -3.47 3.81
C VAL A 60 -10.57 -3.65 2.31
N LYS A 61 -9.37 -4.09 1.92
CA LYS A 61 -9.01 -4.28 0.51
C LYS A 61 -9.86 -5.37 -0.16
N LEU A 62 -10.12 -6.48 0.52
CA LEU A 62 -10.99 -7.56 0.01
C LEU A 62 -12.45 -7.12 -0.14
N SER A 63 -12.96 -6.33 0.78
CA SER A 63 -14.34 -5.82 0.73
C SER A 63 -14.49 -4.60 -0.19
N GLY A 64 -13.42 -3.84 -0.41
CA GLY A 64 -13.40 -2.58 -1.14
C GLY A 64 -14.12 -2.57 -2.50
N PRO A 65 -13.93 -3.57 -3.38
CA PRO A 65 -14.61 -3.66 -4.67
C PRO A 65 -16.15 -3.62 -4.60
N TYR A 66 -16.73 -3.87 -3.43
CA TYR A 66 -18.19 -3.91 -3.24
C TYR A 66 -18.77 -2.59 -2.76
N TRP A 67 -18.02 -1.78 -2.02
CA TRP A 67 -18.55 -0.57 -1.38
C TRP A 67 -17.77 0.72 -1.66
N PHE A 68 -16.55 0.66 -2.18
CA PHE A 68 -15.77 1.86 -2.49
C PHE A 68 -16.50 2.81 -3.42
N GLN A 69 -17.26 2.30 -4.40
CA GLN A 69 -18.01 3.13 -5.34
C GLN A 69 -19.16 3.92 -4.68
N LEU A 70 -19.65 3.46 -3.51
CA LEU A 70 -20.72 4.11 -2.76
C LEU A 70 -20.22 5.28 -1.91
N VAL A 71 -18.93 5.34 -1.65
CA VAL A 71 -18.28 6.33 -0.78
C VAL A 71 -17.36 7.21 -1.61
N SER A 72 -17.59 8.52 -1.61
CA SER A 72 -16.76 9.48 -2.37
C SER A 72 -15.30 9.47 -1.88
N TYR A 73 -14.36 9.80 -2.75
CA TYR A 73 -12.94 9.92 -2.37
C TYR A 73 -12.72 10.92 -1.23
N ARG A 74 -13.52 12.01 -1.18
CA ARG A 74 -13.49 12.96 -0.06
C ARG A 74 -13.86 12.29 1.27
N GLN A 75 -14.97 11.54 1.29
CA GLN A 75 -15.40 10.83 2.50
C GLN A 75 -14.36 9.80 2.93
N ARG A 76 -13.83 8.99 2.00
CA ARG A 76 -12.75 8.02 2.29
C ARG A 76 -11.54 8.71 2.89
N THR A 77 -11.07 9.83 2.32
CA THR A 77 -9.90 10.57 2.83
C THR A 77 -10.14 11.11 4.24
N VAL A 78 -11.29 11.70 4.51
CA VAL A 78 -11.63 12.20 5.85
C VAL A 78 -11.72 11.04 6.86
N THR A 79 -12.40 9.94 6.51
CA THR A 79 -12.49 8.76 7.37
C THR A 79 -11.11 8.15 7.63
N GLY A 80 -10.25 8.04 6.60
CA GLY A 80 -8.87 7.58 6.76
C GLY A 80 -8.05 8.47 7.68
N ALA A 81 -8.19 9.79 7.57
CA ALA A 81 -7.52 10.73 8.48
C ALA A 81 -8.01 10.59 9.93
N VAL A 82 -9.30 10.35 10.14
CA VAL A 82 -9.85 10.08 11.48
C VAL A 82 -9.29 8.76 12.03
N TRP A 83 -9.23 7.70 11.25
CA TRP A 83 -8.63 6.43 11.70
C TRP A 83 -7.13 6.59 12.02
N MET A 84 -6.38 7.33 11.21
CA MET A 84 -4.97 7.63 11.48
C MET A 84 -4.81 8.41 12.80
N LEU A 85 -5.66 9.41 13.06
CA LEU A 85 -5.65 10.16 14.31
C LEU A 85 -5.98 9.26 15.51
N LEU A 86 -7.02 8.43 15.38
CA LEU A 86 -7.41 7.47 16.42
C LEU A 86 -6.29 6.46 16.69
N SER A 87 -5.60 5.99 15.65
CA SER A 87 -4.45 5.10 15.81
C SER A 87 -3.40 5.71 16.74
N PHE A 88 -2.92 6.91 16.45
CA PHE A 88 -1.92 7.57 17.30
C PHE A 88 -2.40 7.80 18.73
N LEU A 89 -3.61 8.35 18.90
CA LEU A 89 -4.12 8.70 20.23
C LEU A 89 -4.45 7.46 21.08
N VAL A 90 -5.00 6.40 20.47
CA VAL A 90 -5.36 5.19 21.22
C VAL A 90 -4.10 4.42 21.63
N VAL A 91 -3.08 4.30 20.76
CA VAL A 91 -1.79 3.70 21.13
C VAL A 91 -1.10 4.51 22.22
N ALA A 92 -1.02 5.84 22.07
CA ALA A 92 -0.37 6.72 23.05
C ALA A 92 -1.00 6.62 24.45
N ARG A 93 -2.33 6.57 24.53
CA ARG A 93 -3.06 6.54 25.81
C ARG A 93 -3.31 5.14 26.33
N GLY A 94 -3.21 4.13 25.47
CA GLY A 94 -3.45 2.73 25.80
C GLY A 94 -2.31 2.00 26.52
N ARG A 95 -1.26 2.67 26.96
CA ARG A 95 -0.02 2.08 27.51
C ARG A 95 -0.20 1.05 28.62
N HIS A 96 -1.33 1.07 29.32
CA HIS A 96 -1.63 0.15 30.40
C HIS A 96 -2.34 -1.13 29.94
N SER A 97 -2.67 -1.25 28.66
CA SER A 97 -3.36 -2.40 28.08
C SER A 97 -2.86 -2.67 26.66
N LEU A 98 -2.18 -3.79 26.47
CA LEU A 98 -1.71 -4.25 25.18
C LEU A 98 -2.87 -4.31 24.16
N TRP A 99 -4.03 -4.82 24.57
CA TRP A 99 -5.20 -4.93 23.70
C TRP A 99 -5.70 -3.58 23.19
N LEU A 100 -5.63 -2.54 24.05
CA LEU A 100 -6.02 -1.20 23.63
C LEU A 100 -5.00 -0.60 22.66
N GLN A 101 -3.71 -0.85 22.86
CA GLN A 101 -2.67 -0.45 21.90
C GLN A 101 -2.84 -1.19 20.57
N LEU A 102 -3.07 -2.50 20.60
CA LEU A 102 -3.34 -3.29 19.37
C LEU A 102 -4.60 -2.81 18.64
N LEU A 103 -5.65 -2.41 19.36
CA LEU A 103 -6.82 -1.77 18.74
C LEU A 103 -6.43 -0.45 18.03
N GLY A 104 -5.56 0.36 18.64
CA GLY A 104 -5.02 1.55 18.01
C GLY A 104 -4.23 1.23 16.73
N VAL A 105 -3.42 0.17 16.76
CA VAL A 105 -2.70 -0.32 15.56
C VAL A 105 -3.69 -0.79 14.48
N ALA A 106 -4.79 -1.46 14.86
CA ALA A 106 -5.82 -1.88 13.91
C ALA A 106 -6.48 -0.70 13.18
N PHE A 107 -6.62 0.47 13.82
CA PHE A 107 -7.07 1.69 13.13
C PHE A 107 -6.07 2.17 12.06
N SER A 108 -4.75 1.99 12.27
CA SER A 108 -3.74 2.24 11.24
C SER A 108 -3.95 1.31 10.04
N GLY A 109 -4.17 0.03 10.29
CA GLY A 109 -4.47 -0.95 9.23
C GLY A 109 -5.73 -0.63 8.43
N LEU A 110 -6.83 -0.25 9.10
CA LEU A 110 -8.05 0.20 8.40
C LEU A 110 -7.79 1.41 7.51
N GLN A 111 -7.02 2.38 8.00
CA GLN A 111 -6.64 3.57 7.24
C GLN A 111 -5.79 3.21 6.03
N SER A 112 -4.70 2.45 6.22
CA SER A 112 -3.78 2.11 5.15
C SER A 112 -4.46 1.29 4.06
N GLY A 113 -5.24 0.27 4.41
CA GLY A 113 -5.97 -0.58 3.48
C GLY A 113 -6.97 0.18 2.61
N MET A 114 -7.75 1.11 3.20
CA MET A 114 -8.73 1.92 2.46
C MET A 114 -8.04 2.96 1.57
N MET A 115 -7.03 3.63 2.09
CA MET A 115 -6.47 4.79 1.41
C MET A 115 -5.47 4.40 0.34
N GLU A 116 -4.66 3.35 0.53
CA GLU A 116 -3.76 2.85 -0.51
C GLU A 116 -4.54 2.42 -1.75
N ALA A 117 -5.54 1.54 -1.59
CA ALA A 117 -6.38 1.11 -2.71
C ALA A 117 -7.11 2.28 -3.38
N SER A 118 -7.56 3.28 -2.59
CA SER A 118 -8.23 4.47 -3.12
C SER A 118 -7.29 5.36 -3.92
N PHE A 119 -6.09 5.68 -3.41
CA PHE A 119 -5.18 6.58 -4.10
C PHE A 119 -4.47 5.94 -5.29
N LEU A 120 -4.19 4.64 -5.26
CA LEU A 120 -3.76 3.91 -6.45
C LEU A 120 -4.79 4.04 -7.58
N ALA A 121 -6.07 3.85 -7.26
CA ALA A 121 -7.16 4.04 -8.21
C ALA A 121 -7.28 5.50 -8.69
N VAL A 122 -7.09 6.47 -7.78
CA VAL A 122 -7.15 7.91 -8.11
C VAL A 122 -6.11 8.31 -9.15
N THR A 123 -4.93 7.69 -9.19
CA THR A 123 -3.89 8.02 -10.20
C THR A 123 -4.39 7.87 -11.63
N SER A 124 -5.34 6.97 -11.88
CA SER A 124 -5.89 6.68 -13.22
C SER A 124 -6.73 7.82 -13.81
N PHE A 125 -7.21 8.76 -13.00
CA PHE A 125 -8.04 9.88 -13.45
C PHE A 125 -7.24 11.09 -13.91
N TYR A 126 -5.92 11.07 -13.78
CA TYR A 126 -5.05 12.19 -14.11
C TYR A 126 -4.41 12.02 -15.48
N TYR A 127 -3.87 13.13 -16.03
CA TYR A 127 -3.32 13.17 -17.38
C TYR A 127 -2.19 12.16 -17.60
N SER A 128 -1.28 12.03 -16.62
CA SER A 128 -0.20 11.04 -16.64
C SER A 128 -0.27 10.10 -15.42
N PRO A 129 -1.04 8.99 -15.51
CA PRO A 129 -1.15 8.01 -14.43
C PRO A 129 0.20 7.49 -13.92
N VAL A 130 1.16 7.28 -14.85
CA VAL A 130 2.50 6.78 -14.52
C VAL A 130 3.27 7.77 -13.64
N GLN A 131 3.21 9.08 -13.96
CA GLN A 131 3.87 10.10 -13.14
C GLN A 131 3.23 10.23 -11.77
N CYS A 132 1.89 10.25 -11.70
CA CYS A 132 1.13 10.29 -10.44
C CYS A 132 1.46 9.07 -9.56
N LEU A 133 1.48 7.87 -10.17
CA LEU A 133 1.80 6.62 -9.49
C LEU A 133 3.26 6.61 -9.00
N THR A 134 4.20 7.10 -9.79
CA THR A 134 5.60 7.20 -9.38
C THR A 134 5.77 8.17 -8.21
N CYS A 135 5.12 9.33 -8.25
CA CYS A 135 5.15 10.28 -7.14
C CYS A 135 4.52 9.69 -5.88
N TRP A 136 3.36 9.04 -5.98
CA TRP A 136 2.75 8.31 -4.87
C TRP A 136 3.69 7.23 -4.31
N SER A 137 4.25 6.38 -5.16
CA SER A 137 5.18 5.32 -4.77
C SER A 137 6.46 5.87 -4.12
N SER A 138 7.02 6.95 -4.65
CA SER A 138 8.18 7.65 -4.06
C SER A 138 7.85 8.17 -2.67
N GLY A 139 6.69 8.83 -2.51
CA GLY A 139 6.22 9.31 -1.20
C GLY A 139 6.08 8.18 -0.19
N THR A 140 5.43 7.07 -0.56
CA THR A 140 5.30 5.89 0.31
C THR A 140 6.65 5.26 0.65
N GLY A 141 7.61 5.29 -0.27
CA GLY A 141 8.98 4.82 -0.04
C GLY A 141 9.73 5.70 0.97
N LEU A 142 9.63 7.04 0.84
CA LEU A 142 10.25 7.96 1.80
C LEU A 142 9.64 7.83 3.20
N ALA A 143 8.35 7.49 3.29
CA ALA A 143 7.68 7.27 4.57
C ALA A 143 8.37 6.19 5.42
N GLY A 144 8.96 5.17 4.77
CA GLY A 144 9.77 4.17 5.42
C GLY A 144 10.93 4.78 6.21
N VAL A 145 11.75 5.57 5.53
CA VAL A 145 12.87 6.30 6.19
C VAL A 145 12.33 7.32 7.19
N GLY A 146 11.27 8.06 6.82
CA GLY A 146 10.68 9.13 7.62
C GLY A 146 10.10 8.65 8.95
N GLY A 147 9.43 7.48 8.98
CA GLY A 147 8.85 6.93 10.21
C GLY A 147 9.90 6.45 11.20
N TYR A 148 10.94 5.75 10.71
CA TYR A 148 12.09 5.40 11.56
C TYR A 148 12.82 6.64 12.08
N ALA A 149 13.06 7.64 11.21
CA ALA A 149 13.68 8.89 11.61
C ALA A 149 12.82 9.65 12.64
N TRP A 150 11.49 9.65 12.50
CA TRP A 150 10.56 10.26 13.46
C TRP A 150 10.72 9.69 14.86
N VAL A 151 10.71 8.37 14.97
CA VAL A 151 10.89 7.69 16.27
C VAL A 151 12.32 7.89 16.78
N ALA A 152 13.35 7.74 15.96
CA ALA A 152 14.74 7.90 16.36
C ALA A 152 15.02 9.33 16.85
N VAL A 153 14.64 10.35 16.09
CA VAL A 153 14.94 11.76 16.42
C VAL A 153 14.18 12.23 17.65
N LEU A 154 12.89 11.90 17.76
CA LEU A 154 12.06 12.41 18.84
C LEU A 154 12.16 11.57 20.12
N HIS A 155 12.09 10.25 19.99
CA HIS A 155 12.08 9.33 21.13
C HIS A 155 13.49 8.96 21.58
N LEU A 156 14.32 8.38 20.70
CA LEU A 156 15.63 7.82 21.10
C LEU A 156 16.66 8.94 21.37
N TRP A 157 16.78 9.92 20.51
CA TRP A 157 17.78 11.02 20.64
C TRP A 157 17.24 12.24 21.37
N GLY A 158 15.96 12.59 21.10
CA GLY A 158 15.31 13.75 21.73
C GLY A 158 14.81 13.49 23.15
N GLY A 159 14.80 12.23 23.62
CA GLY A 159 14.39 11.86 24.96
C GLY A 159 12.88 12.07 25.25
N LEU A 160 12.07 12.30 24.23
CA LEU A 160 10.62 12.38 24.40
C LEU A 160 10.04 10.99 24.70
N SER A 161 8.97 10.93 25.48
CA SER A 161 8.26 9.67 25.68
C SER A 161 7.69 9.17 24.35
N PHE A 162 7.56 7.85 24.19
CA PHE A 162 6.94 7.26 22.99
C PHE A 162 5.50 7.79 22.81
N GLN A 163 4.75 7.99 23.90
CA GLN A 163 3.41 8.58 23.86
C GLN A 163 3.42 9.99 23.27
N THR A 164 4.32 10.86 23.70
CA THR A 164 4.45 12.23 23.16
C THR A 164 4.85 12.18 21.68
N THR A 165 5.72 11.26 21.30
CA THR A 165 6.14 11.06 19.91
C THR A 165 4.95 10.69 19.01
N LEU A 166 4.03 9.86 19.49
CA LEU A 166 2.79 9.51 18.78
C LEU A 166 1.77 10.67 18.76
N GLU A 167 1.62 11.40 19.89
CA GLU A 167 0.73 12.56 19.91
C GLU A 167 1.18 13.65 18.93
N LEU A 168 2.48 13.89 18.81
CA LEU A 168 3.04 14.80 17.79
C LEU A 168 2.77 14.32 16.34
N ALA A 169 2.73 13.00 16.12
CA ALA A 169 2.39 12.44 14.82
C ALA A 169 0.95 12.76 14.38
N SER A 170 0.08 13.26 15.28
CA SER A 170 -1.27 13.74 14.94
C SER A 170 -1.28 14.92 13.96
N VAL A 171 -0.14 15.50 13.63
CA VAL A 171 0.00 16.48 12.54
C VAL A 171 -0.26 15.85 11.16
N PHE A 172 0.08 14.58 10.98
CA PHE A 172 -0.03 13.90 9.68
C PHE A 172 -1.48 13.74 9.18
N PRO A 173 -2.47 13.30 9.98
CA PRO A 173 -3.87 13.26 9.54
C PRO A 173 -4.42 14.63 9.14
N VAL A 174 -3.99 15.72 9.79
CA VAL A 174 -4.37 17.08 9.39
C VAL A 174 -3.76 17.42 8.03
N LEU A 175 -2.46 17.19 7.86
CA LEU A 175 -1.76 17.41 6.59
C LEU A 175 -2.40 16.59 5.45
N TYR A 176 -2.81 15.36 5.73
CA TYR A 176 -3.47 14.47 4.76
C TYR A 176 -4.74 15.10 4.18
N VAL A 177 -5.63 15.59 5.04
CA VAL A 177 -6.87 16.25 4.63
C VAL A 177 -6.57 17.56 3.90
N LEU A 178 -5.66 18.39 4.41
CA LEU A 178 -5.31 19.67 3.79
C LEU A 178 -4.75 19.48 2.38
N VAL A 179 -3.82 18.57 2.18
CA VAL A 179 -3.24 18.30 0.85
C VAL A 179 -4.31 17.79 -0.12
N PHE A 180 -5.16 16.87 0.31
CA PHE A 180 -6.26 16.37 -0.52
C PHE A 180 -7.26 17.48 -0.88
N LEU A 181 -7.61 18.36 0.07
CA LEU A 181 -8.63 19.39 -0.14
C LEU A 181 -8.10 20.64 -0.86
N LEU A 182 -6.86 21.02 -0.66
CA LEU A 182 -6.33 22.32 -1.10
C LEU A 182 -5.30 22.19 -2.24
N VAL A 183 -4.54 21.10 -2.27
CA VAL A 183 -3.46 20.93 -3.25
C VAL A 183 -3.88 20.07 -4.43
N LEU A 184 -4.51 18.92 -4.18
CA LEU A 184 -4.93 18.02 -5.26
C LEU A 184 -6.07 18.62 -6.10
N ASP A 185 -5.97 18.54 -7.42
CA ASP A 185 -7.05 18.94 -8.33
C ASP A 185 -8.16 17.88 -8.34
N ARG A 186 -9.21 18.13 -7.55
CA ARG A 186 -10.34 17.21 -7.36
C ARG A 186 -11.38 17.26 -8.47
N SER A 187 -11.27 18.19 -9.42
CA SER A 187 -12.22 18.30 -10.53
C SER A 187 -12.23 17.07 -11.44
N LYS A 188 -11.14 16.31 -11.41
CA LYS A 188 -10.95 15.07 -12.17
C LYS A 188 -11.55 13.82 -11.51
N LEU A 189 -11.94 13.91 -10.23
CA LEU A 189 -12.43 12.75 -9.49
C LEU A 189 -13.91 12.49 -9.80
N PRO A 190 -14.31 11.23 -10.00
CA PRO A 190 -15.70 10.88 -10.21
C PRO A 190 -16.52 11.16 -8.95
N PRO A 191 -17.80 11.59 -9.11
CA PRO A 191 -18.73 11.69 -8.00
C PRO A 191 -19.03 10.30 -7.42
N ALA A 192 -19.41 10.25 -6.13
CA ALA A 192 -19.90 9.00 -5.55
C ALA A 192 -21.19 8.59 -6.28
N ARG A 193 -21.32 7.29 -6.57
CA ARG A 193 -22.55 6.76 -7.15
C ARG A 193 -23.63 6.72 -6.07
N THR A 194 -24.71 7.48 -6.26
CA THR A 194 -25.92 7.31 -5.47
C THR A 194 -26.62 6.03 -5.93
N CYS A 195 -26.81 5.06 -5.04
CA CYS A 195 -27.77 3.98 -5.27
C CYS A 195 -29.17 4.58 -5.29
N ASN A 196 -29.64 5.01 -6.45
CA ASN A 196 -31.07 5.24 -6.63
C ASN A 196 -31.74 3.87 -6.64
N TYR A 197 -32.26 3.44 -5.50
CA TYR A 197 -33.20 2.32 -5.44
C TYR A 197 -34.45 2.71 -6.23
N MET A 198 -34.53 2.32 -7.48
CA MET A 198 -35.82 2.30 -8.18
C MET A 198 -36.57 1.07 -7.62
N PRO A 199 -37.75 1.25 -7.02
CA PRO A 199 -38.60 0.11 -6.71
C PRO A 199 -38.86 -0.67 -8.01
N ILE A 200 -38.66 -1.96 -7.98
CA ILE A 200 -38.97 -2.85 -9.10
C ILE A 200 -40.45 -2.66 -9.40
N PRO A 201 -40.85 -2.26 -10.61
CA PRO A 201 -42.27 -2.22 -10.97
C PRO A 201 -42.80 -3.65 -10.79
N GLU A 202 -43.89 -3.81 -10.06
CA GLU A 202 -44.62 -5.08 -9.98
C GLU A 202 -44.92 -5.52 -11.42
N SER A 203 -44.39 -6.68 -11.80
CA SER A 203 -44.51 -7.23 -13.14
C SER A 203 -45.96 -7.62 -13.44
N SER A 204 -46.64 -6.82 -14.27
CA SER A 204 -47.65 -7.37 -15.15
C SER A 204 -46.94 -8.09 -16.28
N GLY A 205 -47.09 -9.42 -16.31
CA GLY A 205 -46.32 -10.30 -17.19
C GLY A 205 -46.40 -9.91 -18.67
N GLN A 206 -45.29 -9.45 -19.19
CA GLN A 206 -44.91 -9.54 -20.61
C GLN A 206 -43.40 -9.38 -20.72
N ASP A 207 -42.76 -10.31 -21.42
CA ASP A 207 -41.33 -10.32 -21.73
C ASP A 207 -40.95 -9.06 -22.53
N VAL A 208 -40.33 -8.09 -21.89
CA VAL A 208 -39.66 -6.97 -22.55
C VAL A 208 -38.26 -6.83 -21.92
N GLY A 209 -37.24 -6.99 -22.72
CA GLY A 209 -35.85 -6.81 -22.31
C GLY A 209 -35.66 -5.40 -21.71
N VAL A 210 -35.30 -5.34 -20.43
CA VAL A 210 -35.10 -4.10 -19.70
C VAL A 210 -33.71 -3.56 -20.00
N ALA A 211 -33.66 -2.60 -20.92
CA ALA A 211 -32.49 -1.73 -21.07
C ALA A 211 -32.45 -0.76 -19.89
N VAL A 212 -31.52 -0.95 -18.96
CA VAL A 212 -31.27 0.00 -17.85
C VAL A 212 -30.52 1.19 -18.42
N THR A 213 -31.26 2.26 -18.75
CA THR A 213 -30.67 3.54 -19.12
C THR A 213 -30.25 4.28 -17.85
N VAL A 214 -28.94 4.33 -17.58
CA VAL A 214 -28.41 5.19 -16.53
C VAL A 214 -28.40 6.62 -17.04
N VAL A 215 -29.39 7.43 -16.65
CA VAL A 215 -29.42 8.87 -16.91
C VAL A 215 -28.51 9.56 -15.91
N ALA A 216 -27.33 10.01 -16.35
CA ALA A 216 -26.54 10.98 -15.59
C ALA A 216 -27.24 12.33 -15.65
N VAL A 217 -27.77 12.77 -14.51
CA VAL A 217 -28.33 14.11 -14.37
C VAL A 217 -27.19 15.07 -14.04
N ASP A 218 -27.09 16.13 -14.82
CA ASP A 218 -26.21 17.28 -14.74
C ASP A 218 -24.92 17.25 -15.56
N ALA A 219 -25.10 17.28 -16.89
CA ALA A 219 -24.16 17.94 -17.78
C ALA A 219 -24.92 19.00 -18.56
N THR A 220 -24.43 20.24 -18.54
CA THR A 220 -25.04 21.37 -19.26
C THR A 220 -25.20 21.05 -20.76
N LYS A 221 -26.28 21.57 -21.38
CA LYS A 221 -26.67 21.28 -22.79
C LYS A 221 -25.55 21.46 -23.84
N ASP A 222 -24.50 22.21 -23.51
CA ASP A 222 -23.38 22.48 -24.41
C ASP A 222 -22.35 21.32 -24.48
N GLN A 223 -22.18 20.54 -23.40
CA GLN A 223 -21.32 19.36 -23.38
C GLN A 223 -21.92 18.19 -24.20
N LEU A 224 -23.25 18.11 -24.25
CA LEU A 224 -23.95 17.10 -25.08
C LEU A 224 -23.78 17.34 -26.59
N LYS A 225 -23.70 18.59 -27.03
CA LYS A 225 -23.51 18.92 -28.45
C LYS A 225 -22.10 18.62 -28.96
N LEU A 226 -21.08 18.84 -28.15
CA LEU A 226 -19.68 18.51 -28.49
C LEU A 226 -19.49 17.00 -28.59
N ARG A 227 -20.06 16.22 -27.68
CA ARG A 227 -19.94 14.75 -27.69
C ARG A 227 -20.70 14.11 -28.87
N LYS A 228 -21.83 14.69 -29.31
CA LYS A 228 -22.53 14.20 -30.52
C LYS A 228 -21.75 14.44 -31.82
N LYS A 229 -20.90 15.47 -31.88
CA LYS A 229 -20.14 15.79 -33.09
C LYS A 229 -18.87 14.93 -33.25
N GLU A 230 -18.32 14.37 -32.16
CA GLU A 230 -17.22 13.42 -32.20
C GLU A 230 -17.63 11.97 -32.48
N VAL A 231 -18.91 11.61 -32.27
CA VAL A 231 -19.42 10.23 -32.47
C VAL A 231 -19.91 9.99 -33.91
N GLU A 232 -20.05 11.01 -34.74
CA GLU A 232 -20.51 10.83 -36.15
C GLU A 232 -19.39 10.50 -37.16
N VAL A 233 -18.12 10.30 -36.73
CA VAL A 233 -16.98 10.12 -37.64
C VAL A 233 -16.47 8.67 -37.74
N GLU A 234 -16.91 7.73 -36.92
CA GLU A 234 -16.41 6.35 -37.01
C GLU A 234 -17.53 5.30 -36.84
N ASN A 235 -18.14 4.88 -37.92
CA ASN A 235 -18.98 3.69 -37.98
C ASN A 235 -18.10 2.43 -38.15
N GLY A 236 -17.46 1.99 -37.07
CA GLY A 236 -16.98 0.64 -36.86
C GLY A 236 -17.91 -0.09 -35.85
N PRO A 237 -17.93 -1.42 -35.75
CA PRO A 237 -18.78 -2.12 -34.82
C PRO A 237 -18.41 -1.64 -33.40
N THR A 238 -19.32 -0.92 -32.75
CA THR A 238 -19.20 -0.48 -31.37
C THR A 238 -19.18 -1.71 -30.47
N GLU A 239 -18.01 -2.18 -30.06
CA GLU A 239 -17.90 -2.98 -28.84
C GLU A 239 -18.47 -2.13 -27.70
N GLU A 240 -19.59 -2.56 -27.13
CA GLU A 240 -20.14 -1.96 -25.91
C GLU A 240 -19.07 -2.02 -24.84
N VAL A 241 -18.45 -0.88 -24.52
CA VAL A 241 -17.49 -0.75 -23.43
C VAL A 241 -18.29 -0.89 -22.13
N HIS A 242 -18.47 -2.13 -21.69
CA HIS A 242 -19.03 -2.41 -20.37
C HIS A 242 -18.10 -1.84 -19.30
N ASP A 243 -18.51 -0.73 -18.70
CA ASP A 243 -17.82 -0.12 -17.54
C ASP A 243 -17.73 -1.16 -16.41
N ALA A 244 -16.54 -1.32 -15.80
CA ALA A 244 -16.29 -2.26 -14.71
C ALA A 244 -17.30 -2.16 -13.55
N SER A 245 -17.97 -1.03 -13.44
CA SER A 245 -19.01 -0.77 -12.45
C SER A 245 -20.33 -1.51 -12.70
N SER A 246 -20.63 -1.82 -13.97
CA SER A 246 -21.82 -2.58 -14.38
C SER A 246 -21.62 -4.10 -14.28
N MET A 247 -20.39 -4.55 -14.02
CA MET A 247 -20.05 -5.97 -13.93
C MET A 247 -20.71 -6.61 -12.71
N GLY A 248 -21.41 -7.74 -12.91
CA GLY A 248 -21.90 -8.57 -11.82
C GLY A 248 -20.76 -9.22 -11.02
N PHE A 249 -21.06 -9.68 -9.81
CA PHE A 249 -20.09 -10.29 -8.88
C PHE A 249 -19.19 -11.35 -9.56
N ARG A 250 -19.77 -12.31 -10.28
CA ARG A 250 -19.01 -13.39 -10.94
C ARG A 250 -18.05 -12.86 -12.00
N ALA A 251 -18.48 -11.83 -12.75
CA ALA A 251 -17.64 -11.20 -13.77
C ALA A 251 -16.48 -10.42 -13.14
N LYS A 252 -16.73 -9.67 -12.05
CA LYS A 252 -15.68 -9.02 -11.26
C LYS A 252 -14.66 -10.02 -10.72
N MET A 253 -15.11 -11.13 -10.14
CA MET A 253 -14.22 -12.16 -9.61
C MET A 253 -13.38 -12.80 -10.73
N LYS A 254 -14.01 -13.13 -11.87
CA LYS A 254 -13.28 -13.66 -13.02
C LYS A 254 -12.23 -12.66 -13.54
N PHE A 255 -12.58 -11.39 -13.61
CA PHE A 255 -11.63 -10.33 -13.99
C PHE A 255 -10.47 -10.23 -12.99
N ILE A 256 -10.73 -10.20 -11.68
CA ILE A 256 -9.69 -10.15 -10.64
C ILE A 256 -8.72 -11.33 -10.77
N LEU A 257 -9.20 -12.54 -11.08
CA LEU A 257 -8.33 -13.70 -11.30
C LEU A 257 -7.41 -13.54 -12.52
N THR A 258 -7.81 -12.78 -13.54
CA THR A 258 -6.94 -12.49 -14.70
C THR A 258 -5.79 -11.55 -14.37
N LEU A 259 -5.83 -10.86 -13.20
CA LEU A 259 -4.79 -9.96 -12.73
C LEU A 259 -3.62 -10.67 -12.03
N GLY A 260 -3.67 -12.01 -11.97
CA GLY A 260 -2.60 -12.84 -11.41
C GLY A 260 -1.18 -12.48 -11.87
N PRO A 261 -0.93 -12.16 -13.15
CA PRO A 261 0.39 -11.74 -13.64
C PRO A 261 0.98 -10.50 -12.94
N TYR A 262 0.19 -9.69 -12.25
CA TYR A 262 0.62 -8.52 -11.47
C TYR A 262 0.60 -8.80 -9.97
N SER A 263 -0.44 -9.50 -9.48
CA SER A 263 -0.61 -9.79 -8.05
C SER A 263 0.37 -10.84 -7.53
N ILE A 264 0.71 -11.87 -8.33
CA ILE A 264 1.63 -12.95 -7.91
C ILE A 264 3.05 -12.42 -7.67
N PRO A 265 3.67 -11.63 -8.56
CA PRO A 265 4.97 -11.01 -8.28
C PRO A 265 4.95 -10.15 -7.01
N LEU A 266 3.90 -9.35 -6.82
CA LEU A 266 3.72 -8.55 -5.60
C LEU A 266 3.63 -9.43 -4.35
N ALA A 267 2.72 -10.39 -4.31
CA ALA A 267 2.56 -11.27 -3.16
C ALA A 267 3.86 -12.02 -2.83
N THR A 268 4.59 -12.50 -3.85
CA THR A 268 5.84 -13.25 -3.66
C THR A 268 6.96 -12.37 -3.11
N VAL A 269 7.14 -11.15 -3.63
CA VAL A 269 8.18 -10.26 -3.15
C VAL A 269 7.90 -9.83 -1.72
N TYR A 270 6.65 -9.49 -1.39
CA TYR A 270 6.26 -9.10 -0.03
C TYR A 270 6.37 -10.28 0.95
N LEU A 271 5.97 -11.48 0.54
CA LEU A 271 6.17 -12.69 1.34
C LEU A 271 7.66 -12.86 1.72
N ALA A 272 8.55 -12.77 0.76
CA ALA A 272 9.97 -13.01 1.02
C ALA A 272 10.61 -11.88 1.86
N GLU A 273 10.36 -10.60 1.53
CA GLU A 273 10.99 -9.49 2.22
C GLU A 273 10.49 -9.30 3.66
N TYR A 274 9.17 -9.46 3.91
CA TYR A 274 8.65 -9.36 5.26
C TYR A 274 9.02 -10.57 6.12
N THR A 275 9.12 -11.79 5.55
CA THR A 275 9.67 -12.94 6.26
C THR A 275 11.11 -12.70 6.70
N MET A 276 11.95 -12.05 5.86
CA MET A 276 13.30 -11.64 6.26
C MET A 276 13.26 -10.64 7.42
N GLN A 277 12.40 -9.63 7.35
CA GLN A 277 12.30 -8.59 8.37
C GLN A 277 11.78 -9.13 9.70
N THR A 278 10.66 -9.85 9.69
CA THR A 278 9.98 -10.29 10.92
C THR A 278 10.68 -11.50 11.55
N GLY A 279 11.29 -12.39 10.75
CA GLY A 279 11.85 -13.64 11.20
C GLY A 279 13.37 -13.65 11.28
N VAL A 280 14.04 -13.31 10.17
CA VAL A 280 15.47 -13.62 10.02
C VAL A 280 16.37 -12.53 10.59
N TRP A 281 16.12 -11.25 10.27
CA TRP A 281 17.00 -10.16 10.71
C TRP A 281 17.00 -9.96 12.23
N SER A 282 15.91 -10.33 12.91
CA SER A 282 15.85 -10.31 14.37
C SER A 282 16.76 -11.36 15.04
N ALA A 283 17.20 -12.37 14.29
CA ALA A 283 18.13 -13.42 14.74
C ALA A 283 19.60 -13.16 14.37
N ILE A 284 19.92 -11.99 13.80
CA ILE A 284 21.29 -11.60 13.44
C ILE A 284 21.76 -10.49 14.39
N GLY A 285 22.98 -10.62 14.91
CA GLY A 285 23.64 -9.62 15.76
C GLY A 285 25.13 -9.91 15.91
N PHE A 286 25.94 -8.91 16.22
CA PHE A 286 27.39 -9.03 16.33
C PHE A 286 27.85 -8.55 17.72
N PRO A 287 27.89 -9.46 18.75
CA PRO A 287 27.65 -10.92 18.74
C PRO A 287 26.15 -11.29 18.79
N VAL A 288 25.79 -12.50 18.35
CA VAL A 288 24.40 -12.95 18.23
C VAL A 288 23.70 -13.13 19.60
N GLU A 289 24.47 -13.48 20.65
CA GLU A 289 23.96 -13.66 22.01
C GLU A 289 23.48 -12.35 22.63
N SER A 290 24.03 -11.20 22.20
CA SER A 290 23.65 -9.88 22.71
C SER A 290 22.32 -9.43 22.06
N GLU A 291 21.30 -9.23 22.91
CA GLU A 291 20.01 -8.67 22.48
C GLU A 291 20.16 -7.26 21.90
N GLU A 292 21.03 -6.43 22.51
CA GLU A 292 21.33 -5.09 22.01
C GLU A 292 21.98 -5.13 20.60
N ALA A 293 22.92 -6.07 20.37
CA ALA A 293 23.55 -6.25 19.08
C ALA A 293 22.53 -6.69 18.00
N ARG A 294 21.60 -7.59 18.34
CA ARG A 294 20.51 -8.00 17.44
C ARG A 294 19.55 -6.84 17.13
N SER A 295 19.16 -6.07 18.14
CA SER A 295 18.31 -4.89 17.97
C SER A 295 19.00 -3.84 17.09
N SER A 296 20.29 -3.60 17.31
CA SER A 296 21.09 -2.67 16.49
C SER A 296 21.19 -3.11 15.03
N PHE A 297 21.44 -4.40 14.78
CA PHE A 297 21.47 -4.94 13.41
C PHE A 297 20.07 -4.83 12.77
N TYR A 298 19.02 -5.25 13.46
CA TYR A 298 17.64 -5.19 12.97
C TYR A 298 17.25 -3.77 12.52
N SER A 299 17.50 -2.77 13.38
CA SER A 299 17.22 -1.36 13.08
C SER A 299 18.02 -0.85 11.89
N SER A 300 19.32 -1.21 11.81
CA SER A 300 20.21 -0.82 10.70
C SER A 300 19.81 -1.49 9.39
N ALA A 301 19.45 -2.78 9.44
CA ALA A 301 18.96 -3.55 8.29
C ALA A 301 17.64 -2.96 7.76
N GLY A 302 16.70 -2.62 8.66
CA GLY A 302 15.46 -1.95 8.32
C GLY A 302 15.68 -0.61 7.63
N LEU A 303 16.61 0.21 8.14
CA LEU A 303 16.94 1.51 7.53
C LEU A 303 17.58 1.34 6.15
N ALA A 304 18.53 0.41 6.00
CA ALA A 304 19.18 0.13 4.71
C ALA A 304 18.15 -0.37 3.67
N TYR A 305 17.25 -1.26 4.06
CA TYR A 305 16.15 -1.74 3.26
C TYR A 305 15.23 -0.57 2.82
N GLN A 306 14.79 0.27 3.74
CA GLN A 306 13.90 1.40 3.44
C GLN A 306 14.56 2.43 2.50
N ALA A 307 15.88 2.63 2.60
CA ALA A 307 16.62 3.45 1.65
C ALA A 307 16.56 2.86 0.22
N GLY A 308 16.73 1.54 0.08
CA GLY A 308 16.56 0.83 -1.19
C GLY A 308 15.16 0.94 -1.75
N VAL A 309 14.13 0.75 -0.90
CA VAL A 309 12.71 0.91 -1.27
C VAL A 309 12.43 2.32 -1.77
N PHE A 310 12.90 3.36 -1.08
CA PHE A 310 12.69 4.74 -1.50
C PHE A 310 13.28 5.02 -2.88
N ILE A 311 14.52 4.60 -3.13
CA ILE A 311 15.20 4.80 -4.41
C ILE A 311 14.44 4.08 -5.53
N SER A 312 14.11 2.81 -5.34
CA SER A 312 13.45 2.01 -6.37
C SER A 312 12.01 2.47 -6.63
N ARG A 313 11.23 2.81 -5.60
CA ARG A 313 9.88 3.38 -5.77
C ARG A 313 9.88 4.74 -6.46
N SER A 314 10.99 5.49 -6.36
CA SER A 314 11.15 6.78 -7.05
C SER A 314 11.53 6.61 -8.54
N SER A 315 11.91 5.42 -8.98
CA SER A 315 12.45 5.16 -10.32
C SER A 315 11.38 4.90 -11.40
N GLY A 316 10.09 4.85 -11.09
CA GLY A 316 9.03 4.39 -11.98
C GLY A 316 8.88 5.14 -13.31
N VAL A 317 9.32 6.41 -13.39
CA VAL A 317 9.39 7.15 -14.66
C VAL A 317 10.67 6.82 -15.43
N LEU A 318 11.79 6.59 -14.71
CA LEU A 318 13.11 6.38 -15.29
C LEU A 318 13.31 4.92 -15.72
N PHE A 319 12.82 3.98 -14.92
CA PHE A 319 12.98 2.56 -15.15
C PHE A 319 11.61 1.87 -15.14
N GLN A 320 11.25 1.28 -16.26
CA GLN A 320 10.01 0.54 -16.42
C GLN A 320 10.36 -0.90 -16.79
N ALA A 321 10.10 -1.80 -15.83
CA ALA A 321 10.40 -3.21 -16.01
C ALA A 321 9.51 -3.85 -17.08
N THR A 322 10.11 -4.71 -17.88
CA THR A 322 9.40 -5.63 -18.74
C THR A 322 8.83 -6.80 -17.93
N ARG A 323 7.87 -7.55 -18.46
CA ARG A 323 7.30 -8.73 -17.78
C ARG A 323 8.35 -9.73 -17.27
N PRO A 324 9.41 -10.12 -18.03
CA PRO A 324 10.45 -11.01 -17.52
C PRO A 324 11.16 -10.45 -16.27
N ILE A 325 11.48 -9.15 -16.28
CA ILE A 325 12.13 -8.48 -15.13
C ILE A 325 11.20 -8.47 -13.92
N LEU A 326 9.89 -8.22 -14.14
CA LEU A 326 8.89 -8.23 -13.06
C LEU A 326 8.80 -9.59 -12.35
N TYR A 327 9.05 -10.71 -13.04
CA TYR A 327 9.11 -12.04 -12.44
C TYR A 327 10.50 -12.40 -11.88
N PHE A 328 11.56 -11.87 -12.47
CA PHE A 328 12.93 -12.08 -12.00
C PHE A 328 13.17 -11.49 -10.61
N MET A 329 12.64 -10.27 -10.34
CA MET A 329 12.84 -9.60 -9.04
C MET A 329 12.30 -10.42 -7.85
N PRO A 330 11.06 -10.95 -7.84
CA PRO A 330 10.56 -11.82 -6.78
C PRO A 330 11.33 -13.12 -6.63
N ALA A 331 11.78 -13.73 -7.74
CA ALA A 331 12.61 -14.93 -7.68
C ALA A 331 13.95 -14.64 -6.97
N MET A 332 14.58 -13.50 -7.28
CA MET A 332 15.80 -13.07 -6.59
C MET A 332 15.52 -12.79 -5.10
N GLN A 333 14.35 -12.22 -4.77
CA GLN A 333 13.96 -11.95 -3.39
C GLN A 333 13.83 -13.24 -2.56
N VAL A 334 13.27 -14.31 -3.14
CA VAL A 334 13.20 -15.64 -2.51
C VAL A 334 14.61 -16.23 -2.30
N LEU A 335 15.51 -16.06 -3.26
CA LEU A 335 16.92 -16.48 -3.11
C LEU A 335 17.63 -15.71 -1.99
N LEU A 336 17.36 -14.40 -1.85
CA LEU A 336 17.89 -13.58 -0.75
C LEU A 336 17.32 -13.98 0.61
N LEU A 337 16.05 -14.39 0.70
CA LEU A 337 15.49 -14.99 1.91
C LEU A 337 16.26 -16.25 2.31
N GLY A 338 16.50 -17.15 1.36
CA GLY A 338 17.33 -18.35 1.59
C GLY A 338 18.75 -18.02 2.03
N PHE A 339 19.38 -17.04 1.38
CA PHE A 339 20.71 -16.54 1.74
C PHE A 339 20.75 -16.01 3.19
N PHE A 340 19.85 -15.11 3.57
CA PHE A 340 19.81 -14.57 4.93
C PHE A 340 19.51 -15.63 5.99
N THR A 341 18.61 -16.57 5.67
CA THR A 341 18.30 -17.70 6.56
C THR A 341 19.53 -18.56 6.79
N LEU A 342 20.30 -18.86 5.73
CA LEU A 342 21.54 -19.60 5.84
C LEU A 342 22.61 -18.84 6.63
N VAL A 343 22.76 -17.53 6.40
CA VAL A 343 23.65 -16.66 7.18
C VAL A 343 23.29 -16.67 8.66
N ALA A 344 22.01 -16.53 9.00
CA ALA A 344 21.55 -16.52 10.38
C ALA A 344 21.73 -17.88 11.09
N ALA A 345 21.62 -19.00 10.35
CA ALA A 345 21.75 -20.33 10.91
C ALA A 345 23.22 -20.82 11.03
N THR A 346 24.12 -20.42 10.12
CA THR A 346 25.47 -20.96 10.01
C THR A 346 26.58 -19.97 10.31
N HIS A 347 26.23 -18.68 10.43
CA HIS A 347 27.16 -17.56 10.66
C HIS A 347 28.28 -17.42 9.62
N PHE A 348 28.13 -18.03 8.42
CA PHE A 348 29.03 -17.76 7.32
C PHE A 348 28.83 -16.29 6.87
N TRP A 349 29.91 -15.61 6.51
CA TRP A 349 29.88 -14.19 6.11
C TRP A 349 29.12 -13.27 7.09
N TYR A 350 29.28 -13.46 8.39
CA TYR A 350 28.55 -12.81 9.48
C TYR A 350 29.21 -11.48 9.85
N ASN A 351 28.83 -10.40 9.13
CA ASN A 351 29.43 -9.08 9.29
C ASN A 351 28.49 -7.97 8.79
N TRP A 352 28.85 -6.72 9.04
CA TRP A 352 28.06 -5.53 8.65
C TRP A 352 27.88 -5.36 7.13
N GLY A 353 28.61 -6.05 6.28
CA GLY A 353 28.39 -6.09 4.83
C GLY A 353 26.99 -6.57 4.43
N LEU A 354 26.29 -7.29 5.32
CA LEU A 354 24.88 -7.68 5.15
C LEU A 354 23.95 -6.48 4.94
N LEU A 355 24.28 -5.27 5.44
CA LEU A 355 23.48 -4.08 5.22
C LEU A 355 23.38 -3.68 3.74
N LEU A 356 24.44 -3.93 2.96
CA LEU A 356 24.39 -3.72 1.51
C LEU A 356 23.38 -4.67 0.84
N VAL A 357 23.33 -5.91 1.32
CA VAL A 357 22.35 -6.90 0.82
C VAL A 357 20.93 -6.51 1.24
N CYS A 358 20.72 -5.99 2.47
CA CYS A 358 19.43 -5.43 2.91
C CYS A 358 18.98 -4.27 2.02
N PHE A 359 19.92 -3.41 1.60
CA PHE A 359 19.61 -2.33 0.65
C PHE A 359 19.17 -2.89 -0.73
N VAL A 360 19.82 -3.95 -1.23
CA VAL A 360 19.42 -4.62 -2.48
C VAL A 360 18.03 -5.26 -2.33
N VAL A 361 17.72 -5.88 -1.18
CA VAL A 361 16.37 -6.38 -0.85
C VAL A 361 15.32 -5.26 -1.03
N GLY A 362 15.63 -4.07 -0.52
CA GLY A 362 14.75 -2.89 -0.67
C GLY A 362 14.60 -2.42 -2.13
N LEU A 363 15.70 -2.44 -2.90
CA LEU A 363 15.63 -2.09 -4.33
C LEU A 363 14.71 -3.03 -5.11
N LEU A 364 14.79 -4.33 -4.84
CA LEU A 364 13.93 -5.33 -5.50
C LEU A 364 12.46 -5.19 -5.09
N GLY A 365 12.18 -5.06 -3.78
CA GLY A 365 10.83 -4.93 -3.26
C GLY A 365 10.11 -3.69 -3.78
N GLY A 366 10.71 -2.52 -3.63
CA GLY A 366 10.15 -1.27 -4.15
C GLY A 366 10.08 -1.24 -5.68
N GLY A 367 11.03 -1.90 -6.36
CA GLY A 367 11.05 -2.05 -7.81
C GLY A 367 9.86 -2.84 -8.34
N VAL A 368 9.52 -3.97 -7.72
CA VAL A 368 8.32 -4.75 -8.08
C VAL A 368 7.06 -3.93 -7.87
N TYR A 369 6.93 -3.23 -6.74
CA TYR A 369 5.77 -2.41 -6.43
C TYR A 369 5.48 -1.39 -7.54
N VAL A 370 6.40 -0.48 -7.80
CA VAL A 370 6.17 0.60 -8.76
C VAL A 370 5.98 0.07 -10.19
N ASN A 371 6.70 -0.99 -10.57
CA ASN A 371 6.63 -1.54 -11.93
C ASN A 371 5.39 -2.40 -12.18
N ALA A 372 4.91 -3.17 -11.20
CA ALA A 372 3.67 -3.93 -11.33
C ALA A 372 2.48 -3.01 -11.59
N TYR A 373 2.34 -1.92 -10.81
CA TYR A 373 1.26 -0.96 -11.00
C TYR A 373 1.42 -0.11 -12.26
N THR A 374 2.65 0.25 -12.63
CA THR A 374 2.91 0.98 -13.88
C THR A 374 2.55 0.14 -15.10
N LEU A 375 2.93 -1.14 -15.10
CA LEU A 375 2.62 -2.06 -16.20
C LEU A 375 1.11 -2.30 -16.28
N LEU A 376 0.46 -2.55 -15.15
CA LEU A 376 -1.00 -2.69 -15.04
C LEU A 376 -1.72 -1.48 -15.64
N SER A 377 -1.31 -0.27 -15.26
CA SER A 377 -1.95 0.98 -15.74
C SER A 377 -1.83 1.19 -17.25
N LYS A 378 -0.84 0.56 -17.89
CA LYS A 378 -0.64 0.63 -19.35
C LYS A 378 -1.38 -0.45 -20.12
N GLU A 379 -1.51 -1.63 -19.54
CA GLU A 379 -2.04 -2.81 -20.23
C GLU A 379 -3.55 -3.00 -20.05
N ILE A 380 -4.12 -2.44 -18.96
CA ILE A 380 -5.56 -2.56 -18.68
C ILE A 380 -6.33 -1.37 -19.27
N PRO A 381 -7.46 -1.59 -19.93
CA PRO A 381 -8.30 -0.52 -20.47
C PRO A 381 -8.73 0.49 -19.40
N PRO A 382 -8.82 1.80 -19.73
CA PRO A 382 -9.17 2.85 -18.76
C PRO A 382 -10.45 2.61 -17.98
N SER A 383 -11.45 1.94 -18.56
CA SER A 383 -12.73 1.58 -17.92
C SER A 383 -12.59 0.56 -16.78
N HIS A 384 -11.48 -0.18 -16.70
CA HIS A 384 -11.24 -1.26 -15.74
C HIS A 384 -10.03 -0.98 -14.84
N VAL A 385 -9.19 0.03 -15.14
CA VAL A 385 -7.93 0.31 -14.42
C VAL A 385 -8.17 0.61 -12.96
N GLU A 386 -9.21 1.39 -12.59
CA GLU A 386 -9.54 1.68 -11.19
C GLU A 386 -9.77 0.40 -10.38
N LEU A 387 -10.61 -0.49 -10.89
CA LEU A 387 -10.88 -1.79 -10.25
C LEU A 387 -9.63 -2.67 -10.20
N ALA A 388 -8.84 -2.68 -11.28
CA ALA A 388 -7.63 -3.50 -11.38
C ALA A 388 -6.55 -3.04 -10.38
N LEU A 389 -6.29 -1.74 -10.25
CA LEU A 389 -5.34 -1.18 -9.29
C LEU A 389 -5.73 -1.50 -7.85
N ALA A 390 -7.02 -1.32 -7.52
CA ALA A 390 -7.54 -1.66 -6.20
C ALA A 390 -7.46 -3.17 -5.91
N ALA A 391 -7.76 -4.02 -6.90
CA ALA A 391 -7.73 -5.47 -6.72
C ALA A 391 -6.30 -6.03 -6.60
N VAL A 392 -5.35 -5.50 -7.37
CA VAL A 392 -3.94 -5.95 -7.33
C VAL A 392 -3.28 -5.57 -6.01
N SER A 393 -3.69 -4.46 -5.37
CA SER A 393 -3.21 -4.07 -4.03
C SER A 393 -3.59 -5.05 -2.90
N VAL A 394 -4.47 -6.04 -3.17
CA VAL A 394 -4.70 -7.16 -2.25
C VAL A 394 -3.51 -8.11 -2.23
N GLY A 395 -2.78 -8.23 -3.35
CA GLY A 395 -1.66 -9.17 -3.49
C GLY A 395 -0.51 -8.87 -2.53
N ASP A 396 -0.14 -7.59 -2.37
CA ASP A 396 0.91 -7.19 -1.41
C ASP A 396 0.51 -7.53 0.03
N THR A 397 -0.72 -7.16 0.41
CA THR A 397 -1.25 -7.37 1.76
C THR A 397 -1.37 -8.86 2.12
N VAL A 398 -1.77 -9.70 1.17
CA VAL A 398 -1.77 -11.17 1.33
C VAL A 398 -0.34 -11.68 1.52
N GLY A 399 0.62 -11.18 0.71
CA GLY A 399 2.03 -11.51 0.85
C GLY A 399 2.58 -11.20 2.24
N VAL A 400 2.31 -9.99 2.76
CA VAL A 400 2.73 -9.57 4.12
C VAL A 400 2.09 -10.44 5.19
N MET A 401 0.78 -10.71 5.13
CA MET A 401 0.09 -11.53 6.13
C MET A 401 0.69 -12.95 6.23
N PHE A 402 0.98 -13.59 5.10
CA PHE A 402 1.64 -14.90 5.11
C PHE A 402 3.09 -14.81 5.57
N ALA A 403 3.79 -13.69 5.26
CA ALA A 403 5.14 -13.45 5.72
C ALA A 403 5.23 -13.33 7.24
N ASP A 404 4.30 -12.66 7.88
CA ASP A 404 4.28 -12.51 9.34
C ASP A 404 4.11 -13.86 10.05
N CYS A 405 3.23 -14.72 9.52
CA CYS A 405 3.10 -16.08 10.02
C CYS A 405 4.37 -16.92 9.78
N ALA A 406 4.94 -16.87 8.58
CA ALA A 406 6.16 -17.59 8.24
C ALA A 406 7.37 -17.06 9.03
N GLY A 407 7.45 -15.74 9.22
CA GLY A 407 8.50 -15.08 9.97
C GLY A 407 8.52 -15.49 11.44
N LEU A 408 7.36 -15.59 12.09
CA LEU A 408 7.27 -16.07 13.48
C LEU A 408 7.81 -17.48 13.64
N VAL A 409 7.44 -18.39 12.74
CA VAL A 409 7.95 -19.78 12.74
C VAL A 409 9.45 -19.83 12.47
N LEU A 410 9.90 -19.07 11.47
CA LEU A 410 11.32 -19.04 11.09
C LEU A 410 12.18 -18.37 12.16
N GLN A 411 11.70 -17.33 12.84
CA GLN A 411 12.36 -16.73 14.00
C GLN A 411 12.56 -17.74 15.12
N GLY A 412 11.49 -18.47 15.49
CA GLY A 412 11.57 -19.50 16.52
C GLY A 412 12.60 -20.58 16.19
N CYS A 413 12.62 -21.02 14.93
CA CYS A 413 13.59 -21.97 14.41
C CYS A 413 15.05 -21.45 14.53
N LEU A 414 15.31 -20.22 14.06
CA LEU A 414 16.65 -19.62 14.13
C LEU A 414 17.10 -19.36 15.57
N TYR A 415 16.17 -18.98 16.45
CA TYR A 415 16.47 -18.83 17.88
C TYR A 415 16.84 -20.17 18.51
N SER A 416 16.12 -21.24 18.18
CA SER A 416 16.44 -22.59 18.64
C SER A 416 17.83 -23.05 18.16
N ILE A 417 18.17 -22.86 16.88
CA ILE A 417 19.48 -23.20 16.30
C ILE A 417 20.61 -22.43 17.00
N ASN A 418 20.41 -21.14 17.30
CA ASN A 418 21.41 -20.27 17.91
C ASN A 418 21.36 -20.27 19.45
N HIS A 419 20.54 -21.11 20.06
CA HIS A 419 20.35 -21.21 21.53
C HIS A 419 19.98 -19.88 22.19
N LEU A 420 19.15 -19.06 21.51
CA LEU A 420 18.72 -17.76 21.96
C LEU A 420 17.42 -17.85 22.76
N PRO A 421 17.27 -17.09 23.87
CA PRO A 421 16.02 -17.00 24.61
C PRO A 421 15.05 -15.99 23.99
N GLY A 422 13.76 -16.11 24.29
CA GLY A 422 12.77 -15.08 23.98
C GLY A 422 12.12 -15.16 22.61
N ALA A 423 12.12 -16.33 21.96
CA ALA A 423 11.32 -16.56 20.76
C ALA A 423 9.82 -16.40 21.08
N SER A 424 9.07 -15.76 20.15
CA SER A 424 7.61 -15.60 20.29
C SER A 424 6.87 -16.94 20.17
N ILE A 425 7.44 -17.91 19.46
CA ILE A 425 6.97 -19.29 19.29
C ILE A 425 8.14 -20.24 19.47
N ASP A 426 8.01 -21.18 20.38
CA ASP A 426 9.00 -22.24 20.56
C ASP A 426 8.87 -23.27 19.43
N VAL A 427 9.83 -23.31 18.56
CA VAL A 427 9.93 -24.27 17.44
C VAL A 427 11.28 -24.99 17.55
N THR A 428 11.24 -26.30 17.55
CA THR A 428 12.45 -27.13 17.42
C THR A 428 12.71 -27.45 15.96
N CYS A 429 13.86 -27.08 15.42
CA CYS A 429 14.27 -27.35 14.02
C CYS A 429 15.44 -28.33 13.93
#